data_e67ce05860a1b7b6b1208c131d778e7c
#
_entry.id   e67ce05860a1b7b6b1208c131d778e7c
#
_cell.length_a   1.000
_cell.length_b   1.000
_cell.length_c   1.000
_cell.angle_alpha   90.00
_cell.angle_beta   90.00
_cell.angle_gamma   90.00
#
_symmetry.space_group_name_H-M   'P 1'
#
loop_
_entity.id
_entity.type
_entity.pdbx_description
1 polymer ?
#
loop_
_entity_poly.entity_id
_entity_poly.type
_entity_poly.pdbx_seq_one_letter_code
_entity_poly.pdbx_strand_id
1 'polypeptide(L)'
;YLAENGTMFFNKYMKKSKGIAEYYQALLLQQTNGDETQILDLLESATKQGNIKAYYMIGNIYENKLEFTKAQEYLKKGKDAGEIYALYSYEYNKNLMNFYKRIEELNKKLNEGTISIEEKKELGTLVLEKVSNPEKAYDILKDFLSENYSPALYAKAKLLENDDKEEEAVQIYNQIFSQNKYYLAAFELASRLVKGEKNYDLALKILEDTNSDEVLILGYKGFIYENLKDFAKAEEFYQKAANKNDIDAMNYLGRLYETQKEIKKARNIYNKAYLLGSISAGYKLAYILEDLEKEKNPAKAEEDQVKQSKEAKKILERLANSGDDYSMVDLSLYYPETDKMVRTLNLKAAAKLNTTAFYNLGVYYYNQKNKQKSKFYFKVAKENGYDIGEIFDAYLMN
;
A
#
# COMPACT_ATOMS: atom_id res chain seq x y z
N TYR A 1 25.32 16.80 -0.67
CA TYR A 1 25.09 17.63 0.53
C TYR A 1 24.29 16.91 1.64
N LEU A 2 23.30 16.09 1.29
CA LEU A 2 22.57 15.25 2.25
C LEU A 2 23.34 13.99 2.65
N ALA A 3 24.17 13.41 1.77
CA ALA A 3 24.92 12.21 2.06
C ALA A 3 26.10 12.44 3.04
N GLU A 4 26.84 13.52 2.89
CA GLU A 4 28.02 13.81 3.75
C GLU A 4 27.65 14.41 5.10
N ASN A 5 26.69 15.32 5.15
CA ASN A 5 26.23 15.93 6.40
C ASN A 5 25.17 15.07 7.11
N GLY A 6 24.45 14.22 6.40
CA GLY A 6 23.51 13.25 6.95
C GLY A 6 24.18 12.30 7.92
N THR A 7 25.32 11.72 7.53
CA THR A 7 26.06 10.75 8.36
C THR A 7 26.56 11.35 9.67
N MET A 8 27.02 12.60 9.65
CA MET A 8 27.45 13.31 10.87
C MET A 8 26.26 13.69 11.79
N PHE A 9 25.14 14.10 11.21
CA PHE A 9 23.92 14.41 11.95
C PHE A 9 23.33 13.15 12.57
N PHE A 10 23.27 12.04 11.83
CA PHE A 10 22.81 10.73 12.31
C PHE A 10 23.65 10.23 13.48
N ASN A 11 24.98 10.25 13.39
CA ASN A 11 25.86 9.77 14.44
C ASN A 11 25.71 10.53 15.77
N LYS A 12 25.37 11.84 15.72
CA LYS A 12 25.15 12.66 16.92
C LYS A 12 23.83 12.35 17.63
N TYR A 13 22.80 11.89 16.90
CA TYR A 13 21.46 11.60 17.43
C TYR A 13 21.19 10.11 17.63
N MET A 14 22.06 9.22 17.14
CA MET A 14 21.91 7.76 17.21
C MET A 14 21.68 7.21 18.63
N LYS A 15 22.32 7.78 19.66
CA LYS A 15 22.19 7.32 21.05
C LYS A 15 20.82 7.55 21.70
N LYS A 16 19.88 8.27 21.04
CA LYS A 16 18.55 8.60 21.58
C LYS A 16 17.38 8.16 20.67
N SER A 17 17.66 7.46 19.59
CA SER A 17 16.70 7.36 18.46
C SER A 17 15.78 6.13 18.48
N LYS A 18 15.87 5.22 19.45
CA LYS A 18 15.08 3.97 19.49
C LYS A 18 15.07 3.23 18.14
N GLY A 19 16.23 3.05 17.52
CA GLY A 19 16.39 2.38 16.23
C GLY A 19 15.95 3.17 15.01
N ILE A 20 15.64 4.47 15.16
CA ILE A 20 15.23 5.33 14.03
C ILE A 20 16.42 5.63 13.11
N ALA A 21 17.61 5.85 13.68
CA ALA A 21 18.79 6.20 12.89
C ALA A 21 19.24 5.00 12.03
N GLU A 22 19.31 3.81 12.60
CA GLU A 22 19.66 2.57 11.91
C GLU A 22 18.65 2.28 10.78
N TYR A 23 17.36 2.47 11.06
CA TYR A 23 16.30 2.32 10.06
C TYR A 23 16.47 3.25 8.86
N TYR A 24 16.71 4.55 9.09
CA TYR A 24 16.92 5.51 8.00
C TYR A 24 18.26 5.31 7.28
N GLN A 25 19.29 4.85 7.97
CA GLN A 25 20.54 4.48 7.34
C GLN A 25 20.38 3.27 6.41
N ALA A 26 19.62 2.27 6.83
CA ALA A 26 19.25 1.12 5.99
C ALA A 26 18.46 1.55 4.75
N LEU A 27 17.47 2.46 4.90
CA LEU A 27 16.72 3.02 3.78
C LEU A 27 17.65 3.75 2.77
N LEU A 28 18.59 4.54 3.26
CA LEU A 28 19.52 5.26 2.41
C LEU A 28 20.43 4.29 1.63
N LEU A 29 20.94 3.26 2.31
CA LEU A 29 21.74 2.23 1.65
C LEU A 29 20.94 1.47 0.59
N GLN A 30 19.68 1.16 0.87
CA GLN A 30 18.80 0.50 -0.10
C GLN A 30 18.59 1.38 -1.36
N GLN A 31 18.37 2.69 -1.19
CA GLN A 31 18.22 3.63 -2.31
C GLN A 31 19.49 3.80 -3.14
N THR A 32 20.66 3.59 -2.54
CA THR A 32 21.97 3.73 -3.19
C THR A 32 22.57 2.40 -3.63
N ASN A 33 21.77 1.32 -3.67
CA ASN A 33 22.22 -0.04 -3.98
C ASN A 33 23.39 -0.49 -3.10
N GLY A 34 23.34 -0.16 -1.80
CA GLY A 34 24.35 -0.56 -0.82
C GLY A 34 24.32 -2.06 -0.51
N ASP A 35 25.31 -2.53 0.27
CA ASP A 35 25.43 -3.94 0.65
C ASP A 35 24.21 -4.42 1.45
N GLU A 36 23.56 -5.46 0.95
CA GLU A 36 22.34 -6.03 1.53
C GLU A 36 22.57 -6.60 2.95
N THR A 37 23.74 -7.17 3.20
CA THR A 37 24.11 -7.68 4.52
C THR A 37 24.15 -6.54 5.54
N GLN A 38 24.77 -5.42 5.17
CA GLN A 38 24.80 -4.21 6.00
C GLN A 38 23.40 -3.63 6.22
N ILE A 39 22.55 -3.64 5.20
CA ILE A 39 21.14 -3.20 5.31
C ILE A 39 20.40 -4.07 6.36
N LEU A 40 20.51 -5.40 6.25
CA LEU A 40 19.88 -6.33 7.18
C LEU A 40 20.37 -6.13 8.62
N ASP A 41 21.69 -5.99 8.84
CA ASP A 41 22.28 -5.76 10.16
C ASP A 41 21.73 -4.48 10.81
N LEU A 42 21.62 -3.40 10.04
CA LEU A 42 21.04 -2.14 10.51
C LEU A 42 19.55 -2.28 10.85
N LEU A 43 18.78 -2.97 10.03
CA LEU A 43 17.37 -3.22 10.28
C LEU A 43 17.14 -4.11 11.50
N GLU A 44 17.96 -5.14 11.68
CA GLU A 44 17.91 -5.98 12.89
C GLU A 44 18.30 -5.19 14.15
N SER A 45 19.30 -4.33 14.07
CA SER A 45 19.65 -3.40 15.16
C SER A 45 18.47 -2.47 15.46
N ALA A 46 17.80 -1.94 14.44
CA ALA A 46 16.62 -1.09 14.59
C ALA A 46 15.47 -1.83 15.31
N THR A 47 15.20 -3.11 14.96
CA THR A 47 14.15 -3.90 15.64
C THR A 47 14.47 -4.13 17.12
N LYS A 48 15.73 -4.44 17.47
CA LYS A 48 16.19 -4.62 18.86
C LYS A 48 16.01 -3.36 19.70
N GLN A 49 16.06 -2.19 19.07
CA GLN A 49 15.84 -0.89 19.72
C GLN A 49 14.36 -0.46 19.71
N GLY A 50 13.45 -1.30 19.19
CA GLY A 50 12.00 -1.07 19.21
C GLY A 50 11.43 -0.35 18.00
N ASN A 51 12.17 -0.26 16.89
CA ASN A 51 11.63 0.24 15.63
C ASN A 51 10.82 -0.86 14.91
N ILE A 52 9.50 -0.83 15.07
CA ILE A 52 8.62 -1.86 14.52
C ILE A 52 8.57 -1.89 12.98
N LYS A 53 8.84 -0.75 12.30
CA LYS A 53 8.82 -0.66 10.84
C LYS A 53 9.92 -1.47 10.16
N ALA A 54 11.02 -1.70 10.87
CA ALA A 54 12.13 -2.48 10.36
C ALA A 54 11.73 -3.94 10.08
N TYR A 55 10.76 -4.50 10.83
CA TYR A 55 10.26 -5.85 10.57
C TYR A 55 9.68 -6.04 9.18
N TYR A 56 8.87 -5.07 8.72
CA TYR A 56 8.29 -5.10 7.38
C TYR A 56 9.39 -5.05 6.30
N MET A 57 10.39 -4.17 6.47
CA MET A 57 11.49 -4.07 5.50
C MET A 57 12.32 -5.35 5.43
N ILE A 58 12.63 -5.98 6.58
CA ILE A 58 13.33 -7.26 6.59
C ILE A 58 12.49 -8.33 5.88
N GLY A 59 11.18 -8.37 6.15
CA GLY A 59 10.25 -9.26 5.45
C GLY A 59 10.34 -9.10 3.93
N ASN A 60 10.26 -7.88 3.43
CA ASN A 60 10.35 -7.60 1.98
C ASN A 60 11.70 -8.01 1.37
N ILE A 61 12.81 -7.82 2.08
CA ILE A 61 14.12 -8.27 1.60
C ILE A 61 14.12 -9.80 1.41
N TYR A 62 13.60 -10.55 2.38
CA TYR A 62 13.51 -12.01 2.24
C TYR A 62 12.51 -12.46 1.18
N GLU A 63 11.39 -11.75 0.98
CA GLU A 63 10.47 -12.00 -0.14
C GLU A 63 11.16 -11.84 -1.49
N ASN A 64 11.92 -10.77 -1.67
CA ASN A 64 12.71 -10.54 -2.90
C ASN A 64 13.76 -11.63 -3.14
N LYS A 65 14.25 -12.28 -2.09
CA LYS A 65 15.15 -13.44 -2.18
C LYS A 65 14.43 -14.76 -2.45
N LEU A 66 13.10 -14.77 -2.48
CA LEU A 66 12.26 -15.96 -2.49
C LEU A 66 12.45 -16.85 -1.24
N GLU A 67 12.76 -16.25 -0.10
CA GLU A 67 12.92 -16.90 1.21
C GLU A 67 11.68 -16.61 2.07
N PHE A 68 10.51 -17.04 1.60
CA PHE A 68 9.20 -16.66 2.16
C PHE A 68 8.97 -17.15 3.60
N THR A 69 9.56 -18.28 3.97
CA THR A 69 9.49 -18.78 5.34
C THR A 69 10.12 -17.79 6.32
N LYS A 70 11.31 -17.26 6.00
CA LYS A 70 11.96 -16.22 6.80
C LYS A 70 11.20 -14.90 6.76
N ALA A 71 10.74 -14.50 5.57
CA ALA A 71 9.91 -13.31 5.41
C ALA A 71 8.72 -13.36 6.38
N GLN A 72 8.00 -14.49 6.40
CA GLN A 72 6.82 -14.69 7.22
C GLN A 72 7.12 -14.63 8.74
N GLU A 73 8.28 -15.06 9.16
CA GLU A 73 8.71 -14.91 10.56
C GLU A 73 8.87 -13.45 10.99
N TYR A 74 9.51 -12.61 10.14
CA TYR A 74 9.68 -11.19 10.42
C TYR A 74 8.37 -10.42 10.29
N LEU A 75 7.56 -10.71 9.26
CA LEU A 75 6.23 -10.11 9.09
C LEU A 75 5.32 -10.43 10.27
N LYS A 76 5.38 -11.66 10.82
CA LYS A 76 4.66 -12.01 12.04
C LYS A 76 5.10 -11.19 13.23
N LYS A 77 6.41 -11.02 13.44
CA LYS A 77 6.95 -10.16 14.53
C LYS A 77 6.48 -8.71 14.38
N GLY A 78 6.50 -8.17 13.16
CA GLY A 78 5.98 -6.83 12.85
C GLY A 78 4.49 -6.70 13.15
N LYS A 79 3.68 -7.65 12.66
CA LYS A 79 2.24 -7.75 12.96
C LYS A 79 1.97 -7.76 14.47
N ASP A 80 2.66 -8.63 15.21
CA ASP A 80 2.49 -8.78 16.66
C ASP A 80 2.93 -7.51 17.41
N ALA A 81 3.88 -6.76 16.87
CA ALA A 81 4.29 -5.44 17.35
C ALA A 81 3.35 -4.29 16.94
N GLY A 82 2.32 -4.55 16.12
CA GLY A 82 1.33 -3.57 15.68
C GLY A 82 1.67 -2.84 14.38
N GLU A 83 2.70 -3.27 13.65
CA GLU A 83 3.06 -2.71 12.34
C GLU A 83 2.05 -3.16 11.27
N ILE A 84 1.39 -2.19 10.60
CA ILE A 84 0.24 -2.46 9.72
C ILE A 84 0.65 -3.04 8.36
N TYR A 85 1.79 -2.62 7.80
CA TYR A 85 2.27 -3.15 6.53
C TYR A 85 2.74 -4.60 6.69
N ALA A 86 3.38 -4.92 7.83
CA ALA A 86 3.73 -6.30 8.17
C ALA A 86 2.47 -7.16 8.39
N LEU A 87 1.42 -6.61 8.99
CA LEU A 87 0.14 -7.31 9.09
C LEU A 87 -0.45 -7.59 7.71
N TYR A 88 -0.48 -6.57 6.83
CA TYR A 88 -0.99 -6.72 5.47
C TYR A 88 -0.25 -7.85 4.72
N SER A 89 1.09 -7.75 4.64
CA SER A 89 1.90 -8.76 3.95
C SER A 89 1.78 -10.14 4.60
N TYR A 90 1.75 -10.20 5.93
CA TYR A 90 1.57 -11.47 6.65
C TYR A 90 0.26 -12.18 6.28
N GLU A 91 -0.87 -11.47 6.32
CA GLU A 91 -2.19 -12.07 6.03
C GLU A 91 -2.35 -12.37 4.53
N TYR A 92 -1.81 -11.52 3.65
CA TYR A 92 -1.75 -11.79 2.21
C TYR A 92 -0.96 -13.05 1.91
N ASN A 93 0.26 -13.14 2.41
CA ASN A 93 1.18 -14.26 2.18
C ASN A 93 0.67 -15.57 2.77
N LYS A 94 -0.08 -15.51 3.88
CA LYS A 94 -0.66 -16.69 4.53
C LYS A 94 -1.51 -17.52 3.57
N ASN A 95 -2.26 -16.88 2.69
CA ASN A 95 -3.08 -17.57 1.69
C ASN A 95 -2.23 -18.17 0.55
N LEU A 96 -1.01 -17.66 0.35
CA LEU A 96 -0.09 -18.09 -0.70
C LEU A 96 0.99 -19.06 -0.20
N MET A 97 1.03 -19.38 1.10
CA MET A 97 2.12 -20.14 1.71
C MET A 97 2.41 -21.51 1.05
N ASN A 98 1.40 -22.18 0.51
CA ASN A 98 1.64 -23.44 -0.21
C ASN A 98 2.44 -23.20 -1.50
N PHE A 99 2.13 -22.13 -2.24
CA PHE A 99 2.89 -21.74 -3.43
C PHE A 99 4.30 -21.26 -3.04
N TYR A 100 4.43 -20.50 -1.96
CA TYR A 100 5.72 -19.99 -1.49
C TYR A 100 6.67 -21.10 -1.04
N LYS A 101 6.19 -22.10 -0.32
CA LYS A 101 6.99 -23.29 0.02
C LYS A 101 7.45 -24.04 -1.23
N ARG A 102 6.56 -24.15 -2.23
CA ARG A 102 6.91 -24.78 -3.51
C ARG A 102 7.96 -23.96 -4.26
N ILE A 103 7.86 -22.63 -4.27
CA ILE A 103 8.87 -21.74 -4.85
C ILE A 103 10.21 -21.92 -4.14
N GLU A 104 10.25 -21.95 -2.79
CA GLU A 104 11.48 -22.16 -2.01
C GLU A 104 12.15 -23.50 -2.38
N GLU A 105 11.36 -24.59 -2.44
CA GLU A 105 11.85 -25.92 -2.84
C GLU A 105 12.47 -25.90 -4.24
N LEU A 106 11.74 -25.33 -5.20
CA LEU A 106 12.19 -25.27 -6.59
C LEU A 106 13.40 -24.34 -6.77
N ASN A 107 13.42 -23.19 -6.06
CA ASN A 107 14.54 -22.26 -6.08
C ASN A 107 15.82 -22.89 -5.50
N LYS A 108 15.69 -23.71 -4.46
CA LYS A 108 16.80 -24.51 -3.93
C LYS A 108 17.35 -25.45 -4.99
N LYS A 109 16.50 -26.23 -5.67
CA LYS A 109 16.90 -27.12 -6.76
C LYS A 109 17.56 -26.36 -7.91
N LEU A 110 17.08 -25.14 -8.24
CA LEU A 110 17.68 -24.29 -9.26
C LEU A 110 19.11 -23.92 -8.88
N ASN A 111 19.34 -23.50 -7.64
CA ASN A 111 20.65 -23.11 -7.13
C ASN A 111 21.62 -24.29 -7.04
N GLU A 112 21.13 -25.50 -6.79
CA GLU A 112 21.89 -26.74 -6.75
C GLU A 112 22.13 -27.35 -8.15
N GLY A 113 21.52 -26.79 -9.19
CA GLY A 113 21.59 -27.30 -10.56
C GLY A 113 20.88 -28.65 -10.78
N THR A 114 19.93 -29.00 -9.90
CA THR A 114 19.19 -30.29 -9.93
C THR A 114 17.76 -30.15 -10.43
N ILE A 115 17.34 -28.97 -10.86
CA ILE A 115 15.97 -28.66 -11.31
C ILE A 115 15.71 -29.25 -12.70
N SER A 116 14.54 -29.90 -12.90
CA SER A 116 14.09 -30.33 -14.21
C SER A 116 13.56 -29.17 -15.07
N ILE A 117 13.34 -29.41 -16.37
CA ILE A 117 12.77 -28.41 -17.29
C ILE A 117 11.37 -28.01 -16.85
N GLU A 118 10.52 -28.99 -16.51
CA GLU A 118 9.16 -28.79 -16.06
C GLU A 118 9.12 -28.01 -14.74
N GLU A 119 9.98 -28.37 -13.79
CA GLU A 119 10.11 -27.67 -12.51
C GLU A 119 10.62 -26.23 -12.70
N LYS A 120 11.52 -26.00 -13.67
CA LYS A 120 12.01 -24.65 -14.00
C LYS A 120 10.87 -23.79 -14.59
N LYS A 121 10.03 -24.34 -15.47
CA LYS A 121 8.82 -23.68 -15.99
C LYS A 121 7.83 -23.40 -14.86
N GLU A 122 7.59 -24.36 -13.98
CA GLU A 122 6.72 -24.19 -12.80
C GLU A 122 7.23 -23.05 -11.91
N LEU A 123 8.52 -23.04 -11.56
CA LEU A 123 9.12 -22.01 -10.72
C LEU A 123 8.94 -20.62 -11.32
N GLY A 124 9.31 -20.42 -12.57
CA GLY A 124 9.19 -19.12 -13.22
C GLY A 124 7.75 -18.64 -13.33
N THR A 125 6.80 -19.56 -13.60
CA THR A 125 5.37 -19.24 -13.62
C THR A 125 4.86 -18.82 -12.24
N LEU A 126 5.21 -19.56 -11.20
CA LEU A 126 4.83 -19.22 -9.82
C LEU A 126 5.43 -17.86 -9.39
N VAL A 127 6.68 -17.59 -9.74
CA VAL A 127 7.34 -16.31 -9.47
C VAL A 127 6.62 -15.17 -10.20
N LEU A 128 6.18 -15.38 -11.43
CA LEU A 128 5.42 -14.40 -12.19
C LEU A 128 4.03 -14.15 -11.59
N GLU A 129 3.26 -15.20 -11.35
CA GLU A 129 1.83 -15.12 -11.04
C GLU A 129 1.53 -14.91 -9.55
N LYS A 130 2.36 -15.44 -8.66
CA LYS A 130 2.12 -15.39 -7.20
C LYS A 130 3.03 -14.44 -6.46
N VAL A 131 4.21 -14.10 -7.03
CA VAL A 131 5.15 -13.11 -6.47
C VAL A 131 5.07 -11.78 -7.23
N SER A 132 4.52 -11.79 -8.45
CA SER A 132 4.44 -10.61 -9.34
C SER A 132 5.81 -9.98 -9.63
N ASN A 133 6.83 -10.83 -9.81
CA ASN A 133 8.19 -10.39 -10.14
C ASN A 133 8.57 -10.82 -11.58
N PRO A 134 8.26 -10.00 -12.59
CA PRO A 134 8.51 -10.33 -13.99
C PRO A 134 9.98 -10.42 -14.35
N GLU A 135 10.84 -9.62 -13.70
CA GLU A 135 12.29 -9.65 -13.95
C GLU A 135 12.88 -11.01 -13.57
N LYS A 136 12.61 -11.43 -12.34
CA LYS A 136 13.08 -12.73 -11.84
C LYS A 136 12.44 -13.90 -12.59
N ALA A 137 11.16 -13.80 -12.93
CA ALA A 137 10.48 -14.79 -13.75
C ALA A 137 11.11 -14.88 -15.15
N TYR A 138 11.46 -13.76 -15.77
CA TYR A 138 12.14 -13.73 -17.05
C TYR A 138 13.50 -14.43 -16.99
N ASP A 139 14.31 -14.13 -15.99
CA ASP A 139 15.63 -14.77 -15.82
C ASP A 139 15.54 -16.30 -15.73
N ILE A 140 14.47 -16.80 -15.09
CA ILE A 140 14.21 -18.24 -14.98
C ILE A 140 13.69 -18.82 -16.30
N LEU A 141 12.84 -18.08 -17.03
CA LEU A 141 12.05 -18.58 -18.15
C LEU A 141 12.58 -18.23 -19.55
N LYS A 142 13.59 -17.36 -19.68
CA LYS A 142 14.08 -16.85 -20.98
C LYS A 142 14.48 -17.94 -21.98
N ASP A 143 14.92 -19.09 -21.51
CA ASP A 143 15.30 -20.23 -22.37
C ASP A 143 14.08 -20.86 -23.12
N PHE A 144 12.84 -20.58 -22.64
CA PHE A 144 11.60 -21.11 -23.19
C PHE A 144 10.87 -20.14 -24.14
N LEU A 145 11.50 -19.00 -24.49
CA LEU A 145 10.91 -18.03 -25.43
C LEU A 145 10.67 -18.63 -26.82
N SER A 146 11.58 -19.49 -27.29
CA SER A 146 11.46 -20.18 -28.60
C SER A 146 10.32 -21.17 -28.65
N GLU A 147 9.84 -21.65 -27.51
CA GLU A 147 8.70 -22.56 -27.39
C GLU A 147 7.34 -21.83 -27.35
N ASN A 148 7.31 -20.51 -27.48
CA ASN A 148 6.13 -19.66 -27.29
C ASN A 148 5.45 -19.86 -25.91
N TYR A 149 6.25 -20.13 -24.86
CA TYR A 149 5.74 -20.35 -23.53
C TYR A 149 5.17 -19.02 -22.94
N SER A 150 3.84 -18.98 -22.73
CA SER A 150 3.12 -17.74 -22.38
C SER A 150 3.68 -16.99 -21.17
N PRO A 151 4.04 -17.66 -20.04
CA PRO A 151 4.65 -16.94 -18.91
C PRO A 151 6.01 -16.30 -19.25
N ALA A 152 6.84 -16.94 -20.08
CA ALA A 152 8.11 -16.39 -20.53
C ALA A 152 7.93 -15.16 -21.43
N LEU A 153 7.00 -15.25 -22.38
CA LEU A 153 6.66 -14.15 -23.27
C LEU A 153 6.02 -12.98 -22.49
N TYR A 154 5.14 -13.26 -21.54
CA TYR A 154 4.55 -12.21 -20.70
C TYR A 154 5.62 -11.50 -19.87
N ALA A 155 6.52 -12.25 -19.22
CA ALA A 155 7.60 -11.64 -18.46
C ALA A 155 8.49 -10.76 -19.37
N LYS A 156 8.81 -11.20 -20.62
CA LYS A 156 9.50 -10.38 -21.61
C LYS A 156 8.73 -9.10 -21.94
N ALA A 157 7.42 -9.20 -22.16
CA ALA A 157 6.60 -8.04 -22.48
C ALA A 157 6.61 -7.00 -21.34
N LYS A 158 6.59 -7.44 -20.09
CA LYS A 158 6.71 -6.54 -18.92
C LYS A 158 8.06 -5.82 -18.87
N LEU A 159 9.15 -6.47 -19.25
CA LEU A 159 10.47 -5.82 -19.35
C LEU A 159 10.51 -4.80 -20.50
N LEU A 160 9.87 -5.11 -21.64
CA LEU A 160 9.77 -4.16 -22.75
C LEU A 160 8.99 -2.89 -22.36
N GLU A 161 7.96 -3.01 -21.52
CA GLU A 161 7.27 -1.83 -20.95
C GLU A 161 8.20 -0.97 -20.09
N ASN A 162 9.04 -1.59 -19.27
CA ASN A 162 10.04 -0.88 -18.46
C ASN A 162 11.10 -0.15 -19.32
N ASP A 163 11.34 -0.65 -20.54
CA ASP A 163 12.26 -0.06 -21.53
C ASP A 163 11.56 0.93 -22.48
N ASP A 164 10.33 1.39 -22.16
CA ASP A 164 9.49 2.29 -22.99
C ASP A 164 9.15 1.73 -24.40
N LYS A 165 9.17 0.39 -24.57
CA LYS A 165 8.82 -0.32 -25.81
C LYS A 165 7.40 -0.87 -25.77
N GLU A 166 6.43 0.00 -25.51
CA GLU A 166 5.04 -0.40 -25.27
C GLU A 166 4.41 -1.12 -26.48
N GLU A 167 4.69 -0.69 -27.70
CA GLU A 167 4.14 -1.30 -28.93
C GLU A 167 4.58 -2.77 -29.08
N GLU A 168 5.84 -3.08 -28.80
CA GLU A 168 6.35 -4.44 -28.84
C GLU A 168 5.72 -5.31 -27.74
N ALA A 169 5.55 -4.76 -26.54
CA ALA A 169 4.88 -5.44 -25.44
C ALA A 169 3.41 -5.79 -25.79
N VAL A 170 2.67 -4.84 -26.38
CA VAL A 170 1.28 -5.06 -26.81
C VAL A 170 1.18 -6.13 -27.89
N GLN A 171 2.10 -6.18 -28.83
CA GLN A 171 2.15 -7.27 -29.84
C GLN A 171 2.29 -8.62 -29.19
N ILE A 172 3.17 -8.75 -28.18
CA ILE A 172 3.34 -9.99 -27.43
C ILE A 172 2.07 -10.34 -26.62
N TYR A 173 1.43 -9.38 -25.95
CA TYR A 173 0.17 -9.65 -25.24
C TYR A 173 -0.93 -10.16 -26.18
N ASN A 174 -1.08 -9.56 -27.36
CA ASN A 174 -2.02 -10.02 -28.38
C ASN A 174 -1.68 -11.45 -28.85
N GLN A 175 -0.40 -11.74 -29.09
CA GLN A 175 0.05 -13.09 -29.45
C GLN A 175 -0.34 -14.11 -28.39
N ILE A 176 0.04 -13.87 -27.13
CA ILE A 176 -0.24 -14.79 -26.02
C ILE A 176 -1.75 -15.00 -25.82
N PHE A 177 -2.51 -13.90 -25.85
CA PHE A 177 -3.95 -13.98 -25.67
C PHE A 177 -4.65 -14.73 -26.81
N SER A 178 -4.25 -14.50 -28.06
CA SER A 178 -4.83 -15.21 -29.21
C SER A 178 -4.58 -16.72 -29.17
N GLN A 179 -3.39 -17.12 -28.71
CA GLN A 179 -2.97 -18.52 -28.68
C GLN A 179 -3.55 -19.28 -27.47
N ASN A 180 -3.46 -18.73 -26.28
CA ASN A 180 -3.65 -19.46 -25.03
C ASN A 180 -4.68 -18.85 -24.07
N LYS A 181 -5.27 -17.69 -24.42
CA LYS A 181 -6.19 -16.94 -23.53
C LYS A 181 -5.59 -16.66 -22.15
N TYR A 182 -4.25 -16.44 -22.11
CA TYR A 182 -3.52 -16.24 -20.86
C TYR A 182 -4.05 -15.03 -20.11
N TYR A 183 -4.52 -15.22 -18.89
CA TYR A 183 -5.30 -14.20 -18.16
C TYR A 183 -4.55 -12.92 -17.85
N LEU A 184 -3.23 -12.99 -17.59
CA LEU A 184 -2.42 -11.79 -17.37
C LEU A 184 -2.34 -10.93 -18.64
N ALA A 185 -2.16 -11.53 -19.82
CA ALA A 185 -2.17 -10.81 -21.08
C ALA A 185 -3.55 -10.21 -21.38
N ALA A 186 -4.62 -10.95 -21.09
CA ALA A 186 -5.99 -10.43 -21.20
C ALA A 186 -6.23 -9.21 -20.32
N PHE A 187 -5.74 -9.23 -19.08
CA PHE A 187 -5.82 -8.10 -18.15
C PHE A 187 -5.11 -6.85 -18.72
N GLU A 188 -3.89 -7.01 -19.25
CA GLU A 188 -3.13 -5.91 -19.83
C GLU A 188 -3.84 -5.29 -21.03
N LEU A 189 -4.38 -6.13 -21.93
CA LEU A 189 -5.14 -5.66 -23.09
C LEU A 189 -6.44 -4.95 -22.67
N ALA A 190 -7.19 -5.55 -21.76
CA ALA A 190 -8.43 -4.96 -21.25
C ALA A 190 -8.16 -3.62 -20.52
N SER A 191 -7.08 -3.55 -19.75
CA SER A 191 -6.67 -2.33 -19.04
C SER A 191 -6.37 -1.17 -20.02
N ARG A 192 -5.71 -1.45 -21.13
CA ARG A 192 -5.42 -0.44 -22.17
C ARG A 192 -6.68 0.04 -22.88
N LEU A 193 -7.60 -0.86 -23.21
CA LEU A 193 -8.90 -0.50 -23.80
C LEU A 193 -9.71 0.41 -22.87
N VAL A 194 -9.70 0.14 -21.58
CA VAL A 194 -10.42 0.96 -20.60
C VAL A 194 -9.77 2.32 -20.41
N LYS A 195 -8.43 2.36 -20.27
CA LYS A 195 -7.70 3.63 -20.03
C LYS A 195 -7.68 4.54 -21.26
N GLY A 196 -7.44 3.97 -22.44
CA GLY A 196 -7.31 4.74 -23.68
C GLY A 196 -8.66 5.08 -24.30
N GLU A 197 -9.44 4.07 -24.62
CA GLU A 197 -10.64 4.21 -25.47
C GLU A 197 -11.96 4.18 -24.67
N LYS A 198 -11.91 3.86 -23.37
CA LYS A 198 -13.08 3.56 -22.53
C LYS A 198 -13.99 2.47 -23.15
N ASN A 199 -13.39 1.53 -23.86
CA ASN A 199 -14.08 0.45 -24.54
C ASN A 199 -14.35 -0.71 -23.57
N TYR A 200 -15.32 -0.51 -22.70
CA TYR A 200 -15.66 -1.46 -21.64
C TYR A 200 -16.18 -2.79 -22.16
N ASP A 201 -16.98 -2.77 -23.24
CA ASP A 201 -17.59 -3.98 -23.82
C ASP A 201 -16.52 -4.95 -24.37
N LEU A 202 -15.57 -4.40 -25.15
CA LEU A 202 -14.47 -5.20 -25.68
C LEU A 202 -13.54 -5.70 -24.56
N ALA A 203 -13.29 -4.85 -23.56
CA ALA A 203 -12.49 -5.23 -22.39
C ALA A 203 -13.15 -6.39 -21.62
N LEU A 204 -14.47 -6.34 -21.37
CA LEU A 204 -15.22 -7.44 -20.75
C LEU A 204 -15.12 -8.71 -21.56
N LYS A 205 -15.32 -8.64 -22.89
CA LYS A 205 -15.22 -9.80 -23.77
C LYS A 205 -13.86 -10.47 -23.68
N ILE A 206 -12.77 -9.69 -23.70
CA ILE A 206 -11.39 -10.21 -23.53
C ILE A 206 -11.23 -10.94 -22.20
N LEU A 207 -11.73 -10.35 -21.10
CA LEU A 207 -11.64 -10.96 -19.78
C LEU A 207 -12.53 -12.20 -19.63
N GLU A 208 -13.68 -12.23 -20.28
CA GLU A 208 -14.60 -13.38 -20.28
C GLU A 208 -14.02 -14.56 -21.06
N ASP A 209 -13.37 -14.30 -22.19
CA ASP A 209 -12.72 -15.32 -23.04
C ASP A 209 -11.63 -16.11 -22.28
N THR A 210 -11.11 -15.62 -21.16
CA THR A 210 -10.12 -16.33 -20.34
C THR A 210 -10.73 -17.46 -19.51
N ASN A 211 -12.03 -17.41 -19.22
CA ASN A 211 -12.70 -18.24 -18.23
C ASN A 211 -12.00 -18.28 -16.85
N SER A 212 -11.23 -17.24 -16.54
CA SER A 212 -10.44 -17.16 -15.31
C SER A 212 -11.25 -16.57 -14.16
N ASP A 213 -11.09 -17.17 -12.98
CA ASP A 213 -11.64 -16.69 -11.72
C ASP A 213 -10.53 -16.16 -10.78
N GLU A 214 -9.35 -15.84 -11.32
CA GLU A 214 -8.28 -15.17 -10.59
C GLU A 214 -8.77 -13.81 -10.07
N VAL A 215 -8.33 -13.44 -8.86
CA VAL A 215 -8.81 -12.22 -8.17
C VAL A 215 -8.62 -10.96 -9.01
N LEU A 216 -7.52 -10.87 -9.75
CA LEU A 216 -7.22 -9.79 -10.68
C LEU A 216 -8.32 -9.61 -11.74
N ILE A 217 -8.75 -10.71 -12.35
CA ILE A 217 -9.81 -10.71 -13.39
C ILE A 217 -11.16 -10.36 -12.77
N LEU A 218 -11.49 -10.97 -11.63
CA LEU A 218 -12.74 -10.71 -10.93
C LEU A 218 -12.83 -9.24 -10.48
N GLY A 219 -11.80 -8.72 -9.84
CA GLY A 219 -11.73 -7.33 -9.39
C GLY A 219 -11.87 -6.35 -10.56
N TYR A 220 -11.20 -6.64 -11.68
CA TYR A 220 -11.26 -5.76 -12.85
C TYR A 220 -12.60 -5.81 -13.59
N LYS A 221 -13.27 -6.97 -13.66
CA LYS A 221 -14.66 -7.06 -14.12
C LYS A 221 -15.58 -6.22 -13.24
N GLY A 222 -15.45 -6.29 -11.93
CA GLY A 222 -16.18 -5.44 -10.99
C GLY A 222 -16.00 -3.95 -11.28
N PHE A 223 -14.74 -3.53 -11.49
CA PHE A 223 -14.41 -2.14 -11.85
C PHE A 223 -15.06 -1.70 -13.18
N ILE A 224 -15.04 -2.54 -14.21
CA ILE A 224 -15.69 -2.23 -15.50
C ILE A 224 -17.20 -2.10 -15.32
N TYR A 225 -17.87 -3.04 -14.64
CA TYR A 225 -19.32 -2.95 -14.40
C TYR A 225 -19.71 -1.72 -13.57
N GLU A 226 -18.88 -1.32 -12.59
CA GLU A 226 -19.09 -0.06 -11.84
C GLU A 226 -19.06 1.16 -12.77
N ASN A 227 -18.13 1.21 -13.72
CA ASN A 227 -18.07 2.30 -14.73
C ASN A 227 -19.26 2.28 -15.68
N LEU A 228 -19.78 1.10 -16.02
CA LEU A 228 -21.00 0.93 -16.81
C LEU A 228 -22.28 1.21 -16.01
N LYS A 229 -22.17 1.52 -14.71
CA LYS A 229 -23.29 1.75 -13.77
C LYS A 229 -24.13 0.48 -13.51
N ASP A 230 -23.66 -0.68 -13.86
CA ASP A 230 -24.25 -1.97 -13.47
C ASP A 230 -23.73 -2.36 -12.08
N PHE A 231 -24.26 -1.67 -11.07
CA PHE A 231 -23.80 -1.82 -9.69
C PHE A 231 -24.09 -3.22 -9.12
N ALA A 232 -25.09 -3.91 -9.62
CA ALA A 232 -25.42 -5.27 -9.19
C ALA A 232 -24.34 -6.25 -9.62
N LYS A 233 -23.89 -6.19 -10.88
CA LYS A 233 -22.77 -7.00 -11.35
C LYS A 233 -21.45 -6.58 -10.74
N ALA A 234 -21.22 -5.28 -10.56
CA ALA A 234 -20.04 -4.79 -9.86
C ALA A 234 -19.92 -5.39 -8.45
N GLU A 235 -21.03 -5.36 -7.66
CA GLU A 235 -21.11 -5.98 -6.35
C GLU A 235 -20.81 -7.49 -6.41
N GLU A 236 -21.41 -8.20 -7.36
CA GLU A 236 -21.19 -9.64 -7.54
C GLU A 236 -19.70 -9.97 -7.74
N PHE A 237 -19.05 -9.28 -8.68
CA PHE A 237 -17.66 -9.57 -9.01
C PHE A 237 -16.68 -9.13 -7.91
N TYR A 238 -16.89 -7.96 -7.30
CA TYR A 238 -16.12 -7.55 -6.13
C TYR A 238 -16.29 -8.50 -4.95
N GLN A 239 -17.52 -9.00 -4.72
CA GLN A 239 -17.78 -9.96 -3.65
C GLN A 239 -17.08 -11.31 -3.91
N LYS A 240 -17.01 -11.79 -5.17
CA LYS A 240 -16.24 -12.98 -5.53
C LYS A 240 -14.76 -12.83 -5.22
N ALA A 241 -14.16 -11.68 -5.57
CA ALA A 241 -12.77 -11.39 -5.26
C ALA A 241 -12.54 -11.21 -3.73
N ALA A 242 -13.44 -10.49 -3.05
CA ALA A 242 -13.39 -10.28 -1.60
C ALA A 242 -13.50 -11.59 -0.80
N ASN A 243 -14.25 -12.58 -1.30
CA ASN A 243 -14.34 -13.91 -0.69
C ASN A 243 -13.02 -14.70 -0.80
N LYS A 244 -12.17 -14.34 -1.75
CA LYS A 244 -10.77 -14.83 -1.87
C LYS A 244 -9.78 -14.00 -1.04
N ASN A 245 -10.27 -13.14 -0.15
CA ASN A 245 -9.52 -12.22 0.71
C ASN A 245 -8.75 -11.13 -0.07
N ASP A 246 -9.22 -10.76 -1.26
CA ASP A 246 -8.67 -9.64 -1.99
C ASP A 246 -9.05 -8.32 -1.32
N ILE A 247 -8.03 -7.61 -0.84
CA ILE A 247 -8.21 -6.38 -0.05
C ILE A 247 -8.66 -5.22 -0.94
N ASP A 248 -8.19 -5.15 -2.16
CA ASP A 248 -8.56 -4.10 -3.11
C ASP A 248 -10.04 -4.23 -3.49
N ALA A 249 -10.49 -5.45 -3.79
CA ALA A 249 -11.90 -5.71 -4.02
C ALA A 249 -12.77 -5.37 -2.81
N MET A 250 -12.31 -5.65 -1.57
CA MET A 250 -13.01 -5.24 -0.35
C MET A 250 -13.10 -3.72 -0.24
N ASN A 251 -12.04 -2.98 -0.58
CA ASN A 251 -12.05 -1.52 -0.58
C ASN A 251 -13.02 -0.96 -1.63
N TYR A 252 -13.03 -1.52 -2.85
CA TYR A 252 -13.99 -1.13 -3.90
C TYR A 252 -15.43 -1.44 -3.50
N LEU A 253 -15.67 -2.63 -2.95
CA LEU A 253 -16.99 -3.02 -2.47
C LEU A 253 -17.50 -2.11 -1.33
N GLY A 254 -16.64 -1.75 -0.40
CA GLY A 254 -16.95 -0.81 0.67
C GLY A 254 -17.36 0.56 0.12
N ARG A 255 -16.61 1.08 -0.87
CA ARG A 255 -16.93 2.32 -1.57
C ARG A 255 -18.25 2.23 -2.34
N LEU A 256 -18.51 1.11 -2.98
CA LEU A 256 -19.79 0.86 -3.67
C LEU A 256 -20.96 0.93 -2.69
N TYR A 257 -20.84 0.30 -1.53
CA TYR A 257 -21.87 0.36 -0.48
C TYR A 257 -22.04 1.76 0.12
N GLU A 258 -20.95 2.55 0.29
CA GLU A 258 -21.07 3.97 0.67
C GLU A 258 -21.91 4.76 -0.35
N THR A 259 -21.62 4.56 -1.65
CA THR A 259 -22.34 5.23 -2.75
C THR A 259 -23.83 4.87 -2.76
N GLN A 260 -24.17 3.63 -2.40
CA GLN A 260 -25.54 3.13 -2.27
C GLN A 260 -26.20 3.48 -0.92
N LYS A 261 -25.48 4.19 -0.04
CA LYS A 261 -25.90 4.52 1.33
C LYS A 261 -26.14 3.30 2.23
N GLU A 262 -25.56 2.17 1.88
CA GLU A 262 -25.61 0.93 2.66
C GLU A 262 -24.51 0.89 3.74
N ILE A 263 -24.51 1.88 4.64
CA ILE A 263 -23.41 2.15 5.60
C ILE A 263 -23.08 0.94 6.48
N LYS A 264 -24.08 0.12 6.84
CA LYS A 264 -23.82 -1.10 7.62
C LYS A 264 -22.98 -2.14 6.85
N LYS A 265 -23.26 -2.32 5.54
CA LYS A 265 -22.48 -3.20 4.69
C LYS A 265 -21.07 -2.63 4.46
N ALA A 266 -20.95 -1.31 4.17
CA ALA A 266 -19.68 -0.63 4.02
C ALA A 266 -18.80 -0.81 5.27
N ARG A 267 -19.34 -0.55 6.47
CA ARG A 267 -18.64 -0.77 7.74
C ARG A 267 -18.11 -2.19 7.89
N ASN A 268 -18.94 -3.18 7.59
CA ASN A 268 -18.57 -4.60 7.74
C ASN A 268 -17.42 -5.00 6.81
N ILE A 269 -17.48 -4.59 5.54
CA ILE A 269 -16.44 -4.95 4.58
C ILE A 269 -15.14 -4.19 4.83
N TYR A 270 -15.20 -2.90 5.20
CA TYR A 270 -14.02 -2.14 5.60
C TYR A 270 -13.37 -2.69 6.86
N ASN A 271 -14.18 -3.14 7.85
CA ASN A 271 -13.64 -3.80 9.04
C ASN A 271 -12.88 -5.09 8.66
N LYS A 272 -13.44 -5.90 7.75
CA LYS A 272 -12.76 -7.10 7.24
C LYS A 272 -11.43 -6.75 6.56
N ALA A 273 -11.42 -5.76 5.67
CA ALA A 273 -10.22 -5.31 4.98
C ALA A 273 -9.17 -4.72 5.96
N TYR A 274 -9.61 -3.93 6.95
CA TYR A 274 -8.74 -3.37 7.99
C TYR A 274 -8.07 -4.46 8.84
N LEU A 275 -8.81 -5.50 9.21
CA LEU A 275 -8.26 -6.64 9.95
C LEU A 275 -7.21 -7.42 9.15
N LEU A 276 -7.28 -7.34 7.83
CA LEU A 276 -6.26 -7.85 6.91
C LEU A 276 -5.13 -6.84 6.62
N GLY A 277 -5.15 -5.67 7.25
CA GLY A 277 -4.07 -4.68 7.16
C GLY A 277 -4.30 -3.52 6.18
N SER A 278 -5.50 -3.38 5.60
CA SER A 278 -5.81 -2.24 4.74
C SER A 278 -5.83 -0.92 5.52
N ILE A 279 -4.88 -0.03 5.22
CA ILE A 279 -4.84 1.32 5.78
C ILE A 279 -6.05 2.12 5.29
N SER A 280 -6.35 2.06 3.99
CA SER A 280 -7.49 2.76 3.38
C SER A 280 -8.81 2.36 4.03
N ALA A 281 -9.04 1.05 4.21
CA ALA A 281 -10.24 0.56 4.89
C ALA A 281 -10.29 0.98 6.37
N GLY A 282 -9.15 0.96 7.06
CA GLY A 282 -9.07 1.43 8.46
C GLY A 282 -9.45 2.90 8.59
N TYR A 283 -8.97 3.73 7.67
CA TYR A 283 -9.31 5.14 7.61
C TYR A 283 -10.80 5.36 7.35
N LYS A 284 -11.37 4.69 6.34
CA LYS A 284 -12.81 4.72 6.04
C LYS A 284 -13.67 4.23 7.19
N LEU A 285 -13.24 3.15 7.84
CA LEU A 285 -13.93 2.61 9.02
C LEU A 285 -13.95 3.61 10.17
N ALA A 286 -12.82 4.30 10.43
CA ALA A 286 -12.75 5.33 11.46
C ALA A 286 -13.73 6.49 11.20
N TYR A 287 -13.86 6.93 9.94
CA TYR A 287 -14.83 7.93 9.53
C TYR A 287 -16.27 7.48 9.81
N ILE A 288 -16.63 6.29 9.36
CA ILE A 288 -17.99 5.74 9.57
C ILE A 288 -18.30 5.63 11.07
N LEU A 289 -17.34 5.20 11.88
CA LEU A 289 -17.52 5.07 13.33
C LEU A 289 -17.70 6.45 14.02
N GLU A 290 -16.99 7.47 13.52
CA GLU A 290 -17.13 8.82 14.04
C GLU A 290 -18.51 9.43 13.69
N ASP A 291 -18.97 9.23 12.45
CA ASP A 291 -20.29 9.71 12.03
C ASP A 291 -21.41 9.00 12.79
N LEU A 292 -21.32 7.69 13.01
CA LEU A 292 -22.27 6.95 13.82
C LEU A 292 -22.29 7.41 15.30
N GLU A 293 -21.15 7.85 15.84
CA GLU A 293 -21.10 8.39 17.21
C GLU A 293 -21.74 9.78 17.30
N LYS A 294 -21.56 10.64 16.29
CA LYS A 294 -22.23 11.93 16.17
C LYS A 294 -23.76 11.78 16.08
N GLU A 295 -24.24 10.81 15.28
CA GLU A 295 -25.66 10.51 15.17
C GLU A 295 -26.31 10.10 16.50
N LYS A 296 -25.57 9.40 17.38
CA LYS A 296 -26.04 9.01 18.71
C LYS A 296 -26.14 10.18 19.69
N ASN A 297 -25.21 11.16 19.56
CA ASN A 297 -25.08 12.27 20.52
C ASN A 297 -24.94 13.62 19.79
N PRO A 298 -25.96 14.07 19.03
CA PRO A 298 -25.86 15.26 18.19
C PRO A 298 -25.55 16.55 18.97
N ALA A 299 -26.19 16.74 20.15
CA ALA A 299 -26.00 17.92 20.99
C ALA A 299 -24.52 18.02 21.47
N LYS A 300 -23.92 16.90 21.83
CA LYS A 300 -22.54 16.86 22.29
C LYS A 300 -21.54 17.04 21.17
N ALA A 301 -21.90 16.64 19.95
CA ALA A 301 -21.09 16.83 18.76
C ALA A 301 -20.98 18.31 18.35
N GLU A 302 -21.96 19.14 18.68
CA GLU A 302 -21.97 20.60 18.46
C GLU A 302 -21.14 21.35 19.52
N GLU A 303 -21.16 20.88 20.78
CA GLU A 303 -20.44 21.53 21.89
C GLU A 303 -18.94 21.19 21.93
N ASP A 304 -18.58 19.94 21.62
CA ASP A 304 -17.20 19.45 21.66
C ASP A 304 -16.56 19.54 20.26
N GLN A 305 -15.58 20.40 20.08
CA GLN A 305 -14.76 20.48 18.85
C GLN A 305 -13.83 19.25 18.67
N VAL A 306 -13.91 18.27 19.57
CA VAL A 306 -13.04 17.08 19.60
C VAL A 306 -13.84 15.85 19.15
N LYS A 307 -13.27 15.05 18.25
CA LYS A 307 -13.84 13.76 17.84
C LYS A 307 -14.00 12.84 19.05
N GLN A 308 -15.07 12.01 19.08
CA GLN A 308 -15.51 11.32 20.28
C GLN A 308 -15.45 9.79 20.20
N SER A 309 -15.48 9.19 19.02
CA SER A 309 -15.48 7.74 18.87
C SER A 309 -14.19 7.11 19.38
N LYS A 310 -14.28 6.39 20.51
CA LYS A 310 -13.13 5.66 21.09
C LYS A 310 -12.60 4.55 20.16
N GLU A 311 -13.49 3.95 19.38
CA GLU A 311 -13.14 2.87 18.46
C GLU A 311 -12.39 3.44 17.26
N ALA A 312 -12.87 4.53 16.67
CA ALA A 312 -12.19 5.26 15.60
C ALA A 312 -10.79 5.75 16.05
N LYS A 313 -10.70 6.30 17.26
CA LYS A 313 -9.40 6.74 17.83
C LYS A 313 -8.39 5.61 17.88
N LYS A 314 -8.75 4.42 18.34
CA LYS A 314 -7.86 3.25 18.39
C LYS A 314 -7.38 2.82 17.00
N ILE A 315 -8.25 2.87 16.00
CA ILE A 315 -7.87 2.58 14.61
C ILE A 315 -6.84 3.59 14.14
N LEU A 316 -7.11 4.89 14.28
CA LEU A 316 -6.20 5.95 13.88
C LEU A 316 -4.88 5.93 14.64
N GLU A 317 -4.87 5.60 15.94
CA GLU A 317 -3.63 5.38 16.71
C GLU A 317 -2.75 4.29 16.11
N ARG A 318 -3.35 3.17 15.69
CA ARG A 318 -2.62 2.08 15.05
C ARG A 318 -2.04 2.51 13.70
N LEU A 319 -2.84 3.16 12.85
CA LEU A 319 -2.42 3.64 11.55
C LEU A 319 -1.32 4.72 11.67
N ALA A 320 -1.48 5.67 12.59
CA ALA A 320 -0.49 6.72 12.85
C ALA A 320 0.84 6.14 13.38
N ASN A 321 0.81 5.11 14.22
CA ASN A 321 2.00 4.43 14.71
C ASN A 321 2.75 3.71 13.59
N SER A 322 2.05 3.19 12.59
CA SER A 322 2.66 2.62 11.38
C SER A 322 3.17 3.71 10.41
N GLY A 323 2.89 4.96 10.71
CA GLY A 323 3.44 6.11 10.00
C GLY A 323 2.53 6.72 8.95
N ASP A 324 1.24 6.39 8.95
CA ASP A 324 0.28 7.05 8.07
C ASP A 324 0.06 8.50 8.51
N ASP A 325 0.40 9.45 7.65
CA ASP A 325 0.37 10.89 7.97
C ASP A 325 -1.04 11.46 7.99
N TYR A 326 -1.95 10.94 7.18
CA TYR A 326 -3.37 11.32 7.24
C TYR A 326 -3.99 10.91 8.57
N SER A 327 -3.71 9.69 9.03
CA SER A 327 -4.16 9.22 10.34
C SER A 327 -3.55 10.01 11.50
N MET A 328 -2.31 10.51 11.37
CA MET A 328 -1.71 11.40 12.37
C MET A 328 -2.47 12.72 12.48
N VAL A 329 -2.83 13.31 11.33
CA VAL A 329 -3.61 14.55 11.27
C VAL A 329 -4.99 14.33 11.90
N ASP A 330 -5.71 13.28 11.48
CA ASP A 330 -7.04 12.98 12.01
C ASP A 330 -7.04 12.59 13.49
N LEU A 331 -6.01 11.85 13.92
CA LEU A 331 -5.84 11.53 15.35
C LEU A 331 -5.64 12.80 16.19
N SER A 332 -5.02 13.84 15.62
CA SER A 332 -4.83 15.09 16.34
C SER A 332 -6.16 15.78 16.73
N LEU A 333 -7.23 15.50 15.99
CA LEU A 333 -8.58 16.03 16.26
C LEU A 333 -9.29 15.39 17.48
N TYR A 334 -8.69 14.34 18.05
CA TYR A 334 -9.15 13.73 19.30
C TYR A 334 -8.56 14.39 20.57
N TYR A 335 -7.82 15.46 20.41
CA TYR A 335 -7.18 16.20 21.49
C TYR A 335 -7.57 17.68 21.41
N PRO A 336 -7.68 18.39 22.53
CA PRO A 336 -7.89 19.83 22.54
C PRO A 336 -6.78 20.56 21.72
N GLU A 337 -7.14 21.61 21.00
CA GLU A 337 -6.24 22.34 20.11
C GLU A 337 -4.92 22.81 20.75
N THR A 338 -4.92 23.02 22.05
CA THR A 338 -3.74 23.45 22.83
C THR A 338 -2.89 22.29 23.34
N ASP A 339 -3.34 21.04 23.15
CA ASP A 339 -2.64 19.87 23.65
C ASP A 339 -1.34 19.62 22.87
N LYS A 340 -0.29 19.23 23.60
CA LYS A 340 1.02 18.87 22.99
C LYS A 340 0.95 17.74 21.98
N MET A 341 -0.05 16.85 22.09
CA MET A 341 -0.27 15.76 21.12
C MET A 341 -0.65 16.30 19.77
N VAL A 342 -1.48 17.36 19.68
CA VAL A 342 -1.82 18.05 18.41
C VAL A 342 -0.54 18.47 17.69
N ARG A 343 0.34 19.17 18.39
CA ARG A 343 1.63 19.58 17.84
C ARG A 343 2.49 18.38 17.42
N THR A 344 2.58 17.36 18.28
CA THR A 344 3.48 16.20 18.04
C THR A 344 3.04 15.40 16.81
N LEU A 345 1.75 15.13 16.67
CA LEU A 345 1.20 14.39 15.55
C LEU A 345 1.35 15.18 14.25
N ASN A 346 0.98 16.47 14.26
CA ASN A 346 1.10 17.30 13.06
C ASN A 346 2.57 17.57 12.66
N LEU A 347 3.53 17.62 13.58
CA LEU A 347 4.95 17.69 13.21
C LEU A 347 5.44 16.43 12.51
N LYS A 348 4.98 15.25 12.95
CA LYS A 348 5.30 13.98 12.28
C LYS A 348 4.69 13.89 10.88
N ALA A 349 3.45 14.34 10.71
CA ALA A 349 2.78 14.38 9.40
C ALA A 349 3.40 15.42 8.47
N ALA A 350 3.74 16.61 8.99
CA ALA A 350 4.43 17.67 8.24
C ALA A 350 5.82 17.24 7.74
N ALA A 351 6.53 16.39 8.49
CA ALA A 351 7.79 15.80 8.04
C ALA A 351 7.63 14.91 6.80
N LYS A 352 6.40 14.51 6.47
CA LYS A 352 6.02 13.78 5.25
C LYS A 352 5.36 14.69 4.19
N LEU A 353 5.48 15.99 4.37
CA LEU A 353 4.92 17.02 3.49
C LEU A 353 3.38 17.04 3.46
N ASN A 354 2.71 16.55 4.50
CA ASN A 354 1.26 16.67 4.62
C ASN A 354 0.85 18.13 4.79
N THR A 355 0.14 18.67 3.82
CA THR A 355 -0.20 20.11 3.76
C THR A 355 -1.19 20.53 4.86
N THR A 356 -2.14 19.65 5.21
CA THR A 356 -3.08 19.88 6.31
C THR A 356 -2.35 19.96 7.65
N ALA A 357 -1.29 19.18 7.85
CA ALA A 357 -0.49 19.22 9.04
C ALA A 357 0.22 20.57 9.23
N PHE A 358 0.70 21.21 8.14
CA PHE A 358 1.26 22.56 8.22
C PHE A 358 0.20 23.57 8.64
N TYR A 359 -1.01 23.51 8.08
CA TYR A 359 -2.13 24.36 8.48
C TYR A 359 -2.44 24.17 9.97
N ASN A 360 -2.62 22.95 10.45
CA ASN A 360 -2.91 22.64 11.85
C ASN A 360 -1.81 23.13 12.80
N LEU A 361 -0.53 23.08 12.40
CA LEU A 361 0.57 23.68 13.15
C LEU A 361 0.47 25.20 13.18
N GLY A 362 0.05 25.81 12.08
CA GLY A 362 -0.25 27.25 12.02
C GLY A 362 -1.29 27.66 13.04
N VAL A 363 -2.43 26.93 13.10
CA VAL A 363 -3.50 27.14 14.09
C VAL A 363 -3.00 26.89 15.51
N TYR A 364 -2.30 25.78 15.76
CA TYR A 364 -1.74 25.46 17.07
C TYR A 364 -0.89 26.61 17.62
N TYR A 365 0.07 27.12 16.81
CA TYR A 365 0.94 28.20 17.26
C TYR A 365 0.22 29.56 17.31
N TYR A 366 -0.83 29.76 16.52
CA TYR A 366 -1.71 30.93 16.65
C TYR A 366 -2.37 30.96 18.03
N ASN A 367 -2.97 29.85 18.46
CA ASN A 367 -3.60 29.70 19.76
C ASN A 367 -2.60 29.83 20.93
N GLN A 368 -1.32 29.46 20.70
CA GLN A 368 -0.22 29.67 21.65
C GLN A 368 0.35 31.09 21.61
N LYS A 369 -0.25 32.03 20.84
CA LYS A 369 0.21 33.41 20.64
C LYS A 369 1.67 33.52 20.11
N ASN A 370 2.17 32.46 19.47
CA ASN A 370 3.49 32.45 18.83
C ASN A 370 3.37 32.88 17.37
N LYS A 371 3.33 34.24 17.16
CA LYS A 371 3.12 34.87 15.85
C LYS A 371 4.14 34.38 14.79
N GLN A 372 5.42 34.28 15.17
CA GLN A 372 6.49 33.91 14.23
C GLN A 372 6.29 32.50 13.67
N LYS A 373 6.08 31.49 14.53
CA LYS A 373 5.86 30.09 14.10
C LYS A 373 4.54 29.93 13.39
N SER A 374 3.47 30.57 13.86
CA SER A 374 2.17 30.53 13.22
C SER A 374 2.24 31.00 11.77
N LYS A 375 2.83 32.19 11.53
CA LYS A 375 3.02 32.72 10.16
C LYS A 375 3.88 31.81 9.29
N PHE A 376 4.96 31.25 9.84
CA PHE A 376 5.80 30.29 9.12
C PHE A 376 4.99 29.11 8.59
N TYR A 377 4.22 28.45 9.47
CA TYR A 377 3.48 27.25 9.07
C TYR A 377 2.31 27.54 8.13
N PHE A 378 1.58 28.64 8.32
CA PHE A 378 0.54 29.06 7.38
C PHE A 378 1.11 29.40 5.99
N LYS A 379 2.28 30.07 5.96
CA LYS A 379 2.97 30.36 4.70
C LYS A 379 3.34 29.05 3.96
N VAL A 380 3.92 28.07 4.67
CA VAL A 380 4.27 26.79 4.10
C VAL A 380 3.03 26.04 3.60
N ALA A 381 1.93 26.04 4.37
CA ALA A 381 0.67 25.43 3.93
C ALA A 381 0.17 26.04 2.63
N LYS A 382 0.12 27.37 2.54
CA LYS A 382 -0.32 28.12 1.35
C LYS A 382 0.58 27.89 0.14
N GLU A 383 1.90 27.92 0.31
CA GLU A 383 2.87 27.65 -0.76
C GLU A 383 2.76 26.22 -1.32
N ASN A 384 2.24 25.28 -0.52
CA ASN A 384 1.94 23.91 -0.94
C ASN A 384 0.46 23.70 -1.34
N GLY A 385 -0.26 24.76 -1.65
CA GLY A 385 -1.60 24.70 -2.24
C GLY A 385 -2.74 24.50 -1.26
N TYR A 386 -2.51 24.62 0.06
CA TYR A 386 -3.59 24.54 1.05
C TYR A 386 -4.29 25.90 1.19
N ASP A 387 -5.63 25.90 1.10
CA ASP A 387 -6.44 27.10 1.36
C ASP A 387 -6.50 27.36 2.88
N ILE A 388 -5.82 28.40 3.34
CA ILE A 388 -5.78 28.78 4.75
C ILE A 388 -6.96 29.69 5.16
N GLY A 389 -7.80 30.10 4.22
CA GLY A 389 -8.94 30.98 4.42
C GLY A 389 -8.55 32.47 4.59
N GLU A 390 -9.51 33.37 4.31
CA GLU A 390 -9.29 34.83 4.26
C GLU A 390 -8.73 35.42 5.58
N ILE A 391 -9.17 34.88 6.73
CA ILE A 391 -8.75 35.35 8.06
C ILE A 391 -7.23 35.17 8.24
N PHE A 392 -6.70 34.00 7.87
CA PHE A 392 -5.27 33.72 8.02
C PHE A 392 -4.46 34.33 6.89
N ASP A 393 -5.05 34.53 5.70
CA ASP A 393 -4.43 35.32 4.64
C ASP A 393 -4.18 36.77 5.08
N ALA A 394 -5.19 37.43 5.66
CA ALA A 394 -5.03 38.76 6.23
C ALA A 394 -4.02 38.79 7.41
N TYR A 395 -3.99 37.72 8.23
CA TYR A 395 -3.01 37.58 9.31
C TYR A 395 -1.57 37.44 8.80
N LEU A 396 -1.35 36.84 7.64
CA LEU A 396 -0.01 36.74 7.02
C LEU A 396 0.48 38.08 6.53
N MET A 397 -0.41 38.97 6.04
CA MET A 397 -0.08 40.29 5.49
C MET A 397 0.26 41.30 6.58
N ASN A 398 -0.28 41.15 7.81
CA ASN A 398 -0.04 42.02 8.98
C ASN A 398 1.06 41.44 9.90
#